data_35f044f0952d0e2a9df54bceeb037a80
#
_entry.id   35f044f0952d0e2a9df54bceeb037a80
#
_cell.length_a   1.000
_cell.length_b   1.000
_cell.length_c   1.000
_cell.angle_alpha   90.00
_cell.angle_beta   90.00
_cell.angle_gamma   90.00
#
_symmetry.space_group_name_H-M   'P 1'
#
loop_
_entity.id
_entity.type
_entity.pdbx_description
1 polymer ?
#
loop_
_entity_poly.entity_id
_entity_poly.type
_entity_poly.pdbx_seq_one_letter_code
_entity_poly.pdbx_strand_id
1 'polypeptide(L)'
;MIRSLLNSKTGTVGAIILALVLLMAVFAGILAPHNPLEQDILHKLLNPIWTYKNNPNYILGTDQLGRDMLSRLIYCSRVTILVAFAGTVAAGFIGVVLGCLSGYYGGWVDNVIMRIADIQMAFPFILLALFIAAVLGPGIGNVILVACLCFWVQFARM
;
A
#
# COMPACT_ATOMS: atom_id res chain seq x y z
N MET A 1 -20.80 1.04 16.12
CA MET A 1 -19.42 0.81 15.67
C MET A 1 -18.54 2.06 15.71
N ILE A 2 -18.87 3.15 15.02
CA ILE A 2 -18.03 4.38 15.03
C ILE A 2 -17.86 4.98 16.43
N ARG A 3 -18.92 5.03 17.25
CA ARG A 3 -18.84 5.49 18.65
C ARG A 3 -17.93 4.63 19.55
N SER A 4 -17.87 3.33 19.33
CA SER A 4 -16.98 2.45 20.12
C SER A 4 -15.53 2.58 19.70
N LEU A 5 -15.25 2.86 18.42
CA LEU A 5 -13.89 3.19 17.93
C LEU A 5 -13.37 4.49 18.53
N LEU A 6 -14.23 5.52 18.62
CA LEU A 6 -13.86 6.82 19.19
C LEU A 6 -13.70 6.80 20.72
N ASN A 7 -14.29 5.83 21.40
CA ASN A 7 -14.14 5.65 22.85
C ASN A 7 -12.86 4.90 23.24
N SER A 8 -12.16 4.26 22.30
CA SER A 8 -10.87 3.64 22.57
C SER A 8 -9.73 4.58 22.16
N LYS A 9 -8.79 4.85 23.07
CA LYS A 9 -7.61 5.71 22.80
C LYS A 9 -6.84 5.24 21.56
N THR A 10 -6.64 3.93 21.43
CA THR A 10 -5.96 3.31 20.29
C THR A 10 -6.74 3.48 18.99
N GLY A 11 -8.08 3.32 19.03
CA GLY A 11 -8.94 3.51 17.85
C GLY A 11 -8.95 4.96 17.37
N THR A 12 -8.98 5.93 18.30
CA THR A 12 -8.92 7.35 17.96
C THR A 12 -7.59 7.72 17.31
N VAL A 13 -6.47 7.26 17.88
CA VAL A 13 -5.13 7.51 17.31
C VAL A 13 -5.02 6.91 15.91
N GLY A 14 -5.47 5.67 15.71
CA GLY A 14 -5.47 5.02 14.39
C GLY A 14 -6.33 5.77 13.37
N ALA A 15 -7.51 6.23 13.78
CA ALA A 15 -8.40 7.01 12.92
C ALA A 15 -7.77 8.36 12.50
N ILE A 16 -7.10 9.04 13.44
CA ILE A 16 -6.40 10.31 13.15
C ILE A 16 -5.27 10.08 12.14
N ILE A 17 -4.43 9.05 12.35
CA ILE A 17 -3.33 8.73 11.42
C ILE A 17 -3.88 8.43 10.02
N LEU A 18 -4.92 7.61 9.93
CA LEU A 18 -5.55 7.29 8.65
C LEU A 18 -6.12 8.54 7.97
N ALA A 19 -6.81 9.39 8.73
CA ALA A 19 -7.35 10.65 8.21
C ALA A 19 -6.25 11.58 7.69
N LEU A 20 -5.12 11.70 8.41
CA LEU A 20 -3.97 12.48 7.97
C LEU A 20 -3.38 11.96 6.67
N VAL A 21 -3.20 10.64 6.53
CA VAL A 21 -2.67 10.03 5.31
C VAL A 21 -3.64 10.23 4.14
N LEU A 22 -4.96 10.10 4.35
CA LEU A 22 -5.96 10.37 3.34
C LEU A 22 -5.96 11.84 2.90
N LEU A 23 -5.87 12.77 3.85
CA LEU A 23 -5.77 14.20 3.55
C LEU A 23 -4.49 14.52 2.77
N MET A 24 -3.34 13.95 3.16
CA MET A 24 -2.10 14.08 2.39
C MET A 24 -2.25 13.56 0.96
N ALA A 25 -2.89 12.42 0.77
CA ALA A 25 -3.10 11.85 -0.56
C ALA A 25 -4.00 12.72 -1.44
N VAL A 26 -5.11 13.24 -0.90
CA VAL A 26 -6.04 14.10 -1.64
C VAL A 26 -5.38 15.43 -2.00
N PHE A 27 -4.78 16.08 -1.02
CA PHE A 27 -4.21 17.42 -1.15
C PHE A 27 -2.71 17.43 -1.53
N ALA A 28 -2.16 16.30 -2.00
CA ALA A 28 -0.74 16.18 -2.32
C ALA A 28 -0.22 17.27 -3.27
N GLY A 29 -1.02 17.68 -4.26
CA GLY A 29 -0.62 18.74 -5.20
C GLY A 29 -0.52 20.14 -4.60
N ILE A 30 -1.14 20.38 -3.43
CA ILE A 30 -1.13 21.67 -2.73
C ILE A 30 -0.11 21.62 -1.58
N LEU A 31 0.01 20.45 -0.93
CA LEU A 31 0.86 20.27 0.24
C LEU A 31 2.34 20.06 -0.11
N ALA A 32 2.64 19.58 -1.31
CA ALA A 32 4.01 19.34 -1.73
C ALA A 32 4.70 20.67 -2.10
N PRO A 33 5.83 21.02 -1.42
CA PRO A 33 6.54 22.28 -1.71
C PRO A 33 7.16 22.29 -3.11
N HIS A 34 7.62 21.13 -3.59
CA HIS A 34 8.31 20.98 -4.87
C HIS A 34 7.68 19.87 -5.72
N ASN A 35 8.04 19.85 -7.02
CA ASN A 35 7.66 18.74 -7.87
C ASN A 35 8.45 17.48 -7.45
N PRO A 36 7.78 16.34 -7.12
CA PRO A 36 8.44 15.14 -6.61
C PRO A 36 9.37 14.45 -7.62
N LEU A 37 9.26 14.81 -8.91
CA LEU A 37 10.06 14.24 -10.00
C LEU A 37 11.22 15.17 -10.42
N GLU A 38 11.20 16.42 -9.99
CA GLU A 38 12.24 17.39 -10.32
C GLU A 38 13.57 17.00 -9.67
N GLN A 39 14.63 16.97 -10.49
CA GLN A 39 15.97 16.56 -10.07
C GLN A 39 16.85 17.80 -9.98
N ASP A 40 17.47 18.01 -8.83
CA ASP A 40 18.47 19.06 -8.62
C ASP A 40 19.79 18.46 -8.16
N ILE A 41 20.64 18.14 -9.13
CA ILE A 41 21.93 17.47 -8.90
C ILE A 41 22.87 18.31 -8.01
N LEU A 42 22.72 19.64 -8.00
CA LEU A 42 23.51 20.52 -7.15
C LEU A 42 23.16 20.38 -5.68
N HIS A 43 21.91 20.04 -5.38
CA HIS A 43 21.37 19.89 -4.02
C HIS A 43 21.12 18.42 -3.64
N LYS A 44 21.93 17.49 -4.14
CA LYS A 44 21.84 16.07 -3.81
C LYS A 44 22.29 15.76 -2.37
N LEU A 45 21.64 14.80 -1.72
CA LEU A 45 21.98 14.29 -0.39
C LEU A 45 22.05 15.40 0.68
N LEU A 46 21.17 16.40 0.58
CA LEU A 46 21.01 17.37 1.65
C LEU A 46 20.37 16.73 2.88
N ASN A 47 20.83 17.12 4.02
CA ASN A 47 20.27 16.67 5.28
C ASN A 47 18.95 17.39 5.61
N PRO A 48 18.08 16.81 6.48
CA PRO A 48 16.91 17.50 7.02
C PRO A 48 17.27 18.81 7.73
N ILE A 49 16.31 19.74 7.78
CA ILE A 49 16.50 21.10 8.28
C ILE A 49 17.01 21.19 9.75
N TRP A 50 16.79 20.17 10.56
CA TRP A 50 17.25 20.09 11.95
C TRP A 50 18.67 19.54 12.12
N THR A 51 19.37 19.27 11.02
CA THR A 51 20.74 18.74 11.03
C THR A 51 21.73 19.71 10.41
N TYR A 52 23.03 19.44 10.60
CA TYR A 52 24.11 20.23 10.01
C TYR A 52 24.16 20.03 8.48
N LYS A 53 24.52 21.05 7.71
CA LYS A 53 24.53 21.07 6.24
C LYS A 53 23.13 20.89 5.62
N ASN A 54 22.15 21.63 6.14
CA ASN A 54 20.81 21.68 5.59
C ASN A 54 20.63 22.81 4.58
N ASN A 55 19.50 22.77 3.86
CA ASN A 55 18.98 23.88 3.07
C ASN A 55 17.54 24.11 3.50
N PRO A 56 17.15 25.34 3.92
CA PRO A 56 15.78 25.65 4.38
C PRO A 56 14.68 25.33 3.37
N ASN A 57 15.02 25.27 2.09
CA ASN A 57 14.06 24.93 1.03
C ASN A 57 13.65 23.45 1.03
N TYR A 58 14.44 22.55 1.64
CA TYR A 58 14.20 21.11 1.64
C TYR A 58 14.05 20.59 3.07
N ILE A 59 12.81 20.60 3.58
CA ILE A 59 12.50 20.30 4.99
C ILE A 59 13.02 18.93 5.43
N LEU A 60 12.81 17.88 4.66
CA LEU A 60 13.30 16.52 4.91
C LEU A 60 14.59 16.20 4.16
N GLY A 61 15.20 17.21 3.52
CA GLY A 61 16.39 17.02 2.69
C GLY A 61 16.06 16.44 1.32
N THR A 62 17.11 15.98 0.61
CA THR A 62 17.00 15.49 -0.76
C THR A 62 17.59 14.10 -0.92
N ASP A 63 17.16 13.37 -1.95
CA ASP A 63 17.67 12.06 -2.29
C ASP A 63 18.97 12.10 -3.13
N GLN A 64 19.40 10.95 -3.62
CA GLN A 64 20.61 10.82 -4.45
C GLN A 64 20.53 11.58 -5.78
N LEU A 65 19.34 11.91 -6.25
CA LEU A 65 19.08 12.68 -7.47
C LEU A 65 18.73 14.15 -7.19
N GLY A 66 18.81 14.59 -5.93
CA GLY A 66 18.44 15.94 -5.51
C GLY A 66 16.93 16.20 -5.44
N ARG A 67 16.10 15.16 -5.46
CA ARG A 67 14.63 15.31 -5.37
C ARG A 67 14.21 15.54 -3.93
N ASP A 68 13.22 16.42 -3.72
CA ASP A 68 12.69 16.72 -2.40
C ASP A 68 12.00 15.50 -1.75
N MET A 69 12.54 15.08 -0.61
CA MET A 69 12.05 13.92 0.13
C MET A 69 10.65 14.13 0.69
N LEU A 70 10.32 15.35 1.14
CA LEU A 70 9.00 15.66 1.67
C LEU A 70 7.92 15.58 0.58
N SER A 71 8.16 16.23 -0.55
CA SER A 71 7.23 16.18 -1.69
C SER A 71 7.02 14.75 -2.19
N ARG A 72 8.08 13.95 -2.27
CA ARG A 72 7.99 12.54 -2.63
C ARG A 72 7.15 11.73 -1.64
N LEU A 73 7.34 11.93 -0.35
CA LEU A 73 6.58 11.23 0.70
C LEU A 73 5.08 11.57 0.60
N ILE A 74 4.76 12.85 0.40
CA ILE A 74 3.38 13.30 0.21
C ILE A 74 2.74 12.66 -1.04
N TYR A 75 3.43 12.66 -2.16
CA TYR A 75 2.92 12.04 -3.40
C TYR A 75 2.85 10.51 -3.32
N CYS A 76 3.78 9.86 -2.62
CA CYS A 76 3.72 8.43 -2.39
C CYS A 76 2.46 8.00 -1.64
N SER A 77 1.88 8.85 -0.78
CA SER A 77 0.63 8.54 -0.09
C SER A 77 -0.52 8.24 -1.06
N ARG A 78 -0.60 8.92 -2.20
CA ARG A 78 -1.60 8.66 -3.26
C ARG A 78 -1.48 7.24 -3.80
N VAL A 79 -0.25 6.85 -4.16
CA VAL A 79 0.02 5.52 -4.72
C VAL A 79 -0.27 4.44 -3.68
N THR A 80 0.15 4.67 -2.43
CA THR A 80 -0.09 3.73 -1.32
C THR A 80 -1.57 3.48 -1.09
N ILE A 81 -2.39 4.54 -1.03
CA ILE A 81 -3.84 4.42 -0.83
C ILE A 81 -4.51 3.74 -2.03
N LEU A 82 -4.12 4.12 -3.25
CA LEU A 82 -4.66 3.52 -4.46
C LEU A 82 -4.38 2.00 -4.50
N VAL A 83 -3.14 1.61 -4.24
CA VAL A 83 -2.73 0.18 -4.23
C VAL A 83 -3.44 -0.57 -3.09
N ALA A 84 -3.48 -0.01 -1.89
CA ALA A 84 -4.13 -0.64 -0.75
C ALA A 84 -5.63 -0.83 -0.99
N PHE A 85 -6.32 0.22 -1.48
CA PHE A 85 -7.76 0.15 -1.75
C PHE A 85 -8.08 -0.80 -2.91
N ALA A 86 -7.43 -0.60 -4.07
CA ALA A 86 -7.68 -1.43 -5.25
C ALA A 86 -7.30 -2.90 -5.01
N GLY A 87 -6.17 -3.16 -4.35
CA GLY A 87 -5.73 -4.51 -4.00
C GLY A 87 -6.69 -5.20 -3.03
N THR A 88 -7.16 -4.50 -2.00
CA THR A 88 -8.13 -5.05 -1.04
C THR A 88 -9.48 -5.32 -1.67
N VAL A 89 -9.99 -4.39 -2.50
CA VAL A 89 -11.27 -4.58 -3.20
C VAL A 89 -11.20 -5.76 -4.17
N ALA A 90 -10.13 -5.86 -4.96
CA ALA A 90 -9.94 -6.96 -5.90
C ALA A 90 -9.78 -8.31 -5.17
N ALA A 91 -8.96 -8.37 -4.11
CA ALA A 91 -8.80 -9.57 -3.29
C ALA A 91 -10.10 -9.97 -2.60
N GLY A 92 -10.83 -8.99 -2.05
CA GLY A 92 -12.12 -9.21 -1.40
C GLY A 92 -13.17 -9.73 -2.37
N PHE A 93 -13.26 -9.14 -3.57
CA PHE A 93 -14.20 -9.60 -4.60
C PHE A 93 -13.93 -11.06 -4.99
N ILE A 94 -12.68 -11.38 -5.33
CA ILE A 94 -12.30 -12.76 -5.73
C ILE A 94 -12.51 -13.71 -4.54
N GLY A 95 -12.02 -13.34 -3.35
CA GLY A 95 -12.13 -14.18 -2.16
C GLY A 95 -13.58 -14.47 -1.77
N VAL A 96 -14.44 -13.46 -1.74
CA VAL A 96 -15.87 -13.63 -1.42
C VAL A 96 -16.56 -14.51 -2.48
N VAL A 97 -16.31 -14.28 -3.77
CA VAL A 97 -16.89 -15.11 -4.83
C VAL A 97 -16.47 -16.58 -4.69
N LEU A 98 -15.17 -16.84 -4.52
CA LEU A 98 -14.66 -18.20 -4.35
C LEU A 98 -15.12 -18.82 -3.03
N GLY A 99 -15.15 -18.06 -1.93
CA GLY A 99 -15.68 -18.54 -0.65
C GLY A 99 -17.18 -18.87 -0.70
N CYS A 100 -17.99 -18.04 -1.36
CA CYS A 100 -19.41 -18.32 -1.56
C CYS A 100 -19.64 -19.57 -2.44
N LEU A 101 -18.86 -19.74 -3.51
CA LEU A 101 -18.93 -20.95 -4.36
C LEU A 101 -18.53 -22.19 -3.57
N SER A 102 -17.47 -22.10 -2.80
CA SER A 102 -17.00 -23.17 -1.90
C SER A 102 -18.06 -23.57 -0.90
N GLY A 103 -18.64 -22.60 -0.20
CA GLY A 103 -19.68 -22.86 0.81
C GLY A 103 -21.01 -23.32 0.22
N TYR A 104 -21.40 -22.84 -0.98
CA TYR A 104 -22.65 -23.21 -1.61
C TYR A 104 -22.64 -24.64 -2.18
N TYR A 105 -21.61 -24.99 -2.94
CA TYR A 105 -21.52 -26.29 -3.59
C TYR A 105 -20.92 -27.39 -2.68
N GLY A 106 -20.08 -27.02 -1.72
CA GLY A 106 -19.44 -27.96 -0.81
C GLY A 106 -18.62 -29.05 -1.51
N GLY A 107 -18.37 -30.16 -0.80
CA GLY A 107 -17.80 -31.37 -1.35
C GLY A 107 -16.54 -31.19 -2.20
N TRP A 108 -16.59 -31.56 -3.48
CA TRP A 108 -15.42 -31.49 -4.36
C TRP A 108 -14.99 -30.05 -4.68
N VAL A 109 -15.95 -29.15 -4.88
CA VAL A 109 -15.66 -27.74 -5.19
C VAL A 109 -14.92 -27.06 -4.01
N ASP A 110 -15.42 -27.26 -2.81
CA ASP A 110 -14.78 -26.78 -1.59
C ASP A 110 -13.36 -27.34 -1.44
N ASN A 111 -13.20 -28.66 -1.60
CA ASN A 111 -11.90 -29.30 -1.53
C ASN A 111 -10.88 -28.72 -2.51
N VAL A 112 -11.29 -28.43 -3.76
CA VAL A 112 -10.39 -27.86 -4.77
C VAL A 112 -10.00 -26.42 -4.42
N ILE A 113 -10.98 -25.56 -4.09
CA ILE A 113 -10.72 -24.16 -3.74
C ILE A 113 -9.82 -24.05 -2.50
N MET A 114 -10.14 -24.82 -1.45
CA MET A 114 -9.36 -24.81 -0.21
C MET A 114 -7.97 -25.42 -0.41
N ARG A 115 -7.80 -26.41 -1.27
CA ARG A 115 -6.48 -26.95 -1.60
C ARG A 115 -5.60 -25.94 -2.33
N ILE A 116 -6.17 -25.15 -3.26
CA ILE A 116 -5.44 -24.06 -3.91
C ILE A 116 -5.03 -23.00 -2.88
N ALA A 117 -5.94 -22.64 -1.98
CA ALA A 117 -5.66 -21.72 -0.90
C ALA A 117 -4.53 -22.23 0.02
N ASP A 118 -4.53 -23.53 0.38
CA ASP A 118 -3.49 -24.16 1.20
C ASP A 118 -2.12 -24.14 0.51
N ILE A 119 -2.08 -24.49 -0.78
CA ILE A 119 -0.84 -24.43 -1.57
C ILE A 119 -0.28 -23.03 -1.58
N GLN A 120 -1.14 -22.02 -1.81
CA GLN A 120 -0.71 -20.63 -1.83
C GLN A 120 -0.17 -20.17 -0.47
N MET A 121 -0.82 -20.55 0.64
CA MET A 121 -0.36 -20.20 1.99
C MET A 121 0.92 -20.93 2.40
N ALA A 122 1.26 -22.03 1.76
CA ALA A 122 2.53 -22.73 1.98
C ALA A 122 3.74 -21.93 1.43
N PHE A 123 3.50 -21.02 0.46
CA PHE A 123 4.56 -20.17 -0.07
C PHE A 123 4.73 -18.90 0.79
N PRO A 124 5.99 -18.54 1.15
CA PRO A 124 6.25 -17.24 1.78
C PRO A 124 5.77 -16.10 0.88
N PHE A 125 4.91 -15.23 1.41
CA PHE A 125 4.34 -14.08 0.70
C PHE A 125 5.39 -13.26 -0.08
N ILE A 126 6.54 -12.98 0.56
CA ILE A 126 7.62 -12.18 -0.03
C ILE A 126 8.17 -12.85 -1.29
N LEU A 127 8.36 -14.18 -1.29
CA LEU A 127 8.88 -14.91 -2.46
C LEU A 127 7.89 -14.88 -3.62
N LEU A 128 6.59 -15.05 -3.34
CA LEU A 128 5.56 -14.96 -4.38
C LEU A 128 5.50 -13.54 -4.98
N ALA A 129 5.56 -12.51 -4.13
CA ALA A 129 5.56 -11.13 -4.57
C ALA A 129 6.78 -10.80 -5.45
N LEU A 130 7.98 -11.22 -5.03
CA LEU A 130 9.22 -11.03 -5.79
C LEU A 130 9.19 -11.78 -7.13
N PHE A 131 8.69 -13.01 -7.15
CA PHE A 131 8.57 -13.79 -8.38
C PHE A 131 7.65 -13.10 -9.40
N ILE A 132 6.47 -12.66 -8.95
CA ILE A 132 5.50 -11.96 -9.82
C ILE A 132 6.11 -10.63 -10.31
N ALA A 133 6.76 -9.87 -9.45
CA ALA A 133 7.42 -8.62 -9.82
C ALA A 133 8.58 -8.83 -10.82
N ALA A 134 9.31 -9.93 -10.70
CA ALA A 134 10.39 -10.27 -11.64
C ALA A 134 9.86 -10.65 -13.04
N VAL A 135 8.71 -11.33 -13.10
CA VAL A 135 8.10 -11.78 -14.38
C VAL A 135 7.36 -10.65 -15.07
N LEU A 136 6.53 -9.89 -14.34
CA LEU A 136 5.68 -8.84 -14.89
C LEU A 136 6.36 -7.48 -14.98
N GLY A 137 7.50 -7.31 -14.31
CA GLY A 137 8.22 -6.05 -14.26
C GLY A 137 7.59 -5.01 -13.32
N PRO A 138 8.17 -3.78 -13.28
CA PRO A 138 7.69 -2.71 -12.42
C PRO A 138 6.38 -2.12 -12.93
N GLY A 139 5.44 -1.82 -12.02
CA GLY A 139 4.18 -1.16 -12.36
C GLY A 139 3.17 -1.21 -11.22
N ILE A 140 2.37 -0.15 -11.09
CA ILE A 140 1.33 -0.06 -10.04
C ILE A 140 0.30 -1.18 -10.22
N GLY A 141 -0.11 -1.48 -11.46
CA GLY A 141 -1.04 -2.58 -11.77
C GLY A 141 -0.51 -3.93 -11.30
N ASN A 142 0.79 -4.19 -11.50
CA ASN A 142 1.43 -5.43 -11.06
C ASN A 142 1.46 -5.55 -9.53
N VAL A 143 1.67 -4.44 -8.82
CA VAL A 143 1.61 -4.42 -7.35
C VAL A 143 0.18 -4.71 -6.86
N ILE A 144 -0.85 -4.15 -7.50
CA ILE A 144 -2.26 -4.44 -7.18
C ILE A 144 -2.57 -5.91 -7.44
N LEU A 145 -2.10 -6.47 -8.56
CA LEU A 145 -2.28 -7.89 -8.90
C LEU A 145 -1.60 -8.79 -7.85
N VAL A 146 -0.37 -8.47 -7.45
CA VAL A 146 0.34 -9.18 -6.36
C VAL A 146 -0.49 -9.15 -5.08
N ALA A 147 -0.96 -7.97 -4.66
CA ALA A 147 -1.76 -7.82 -3.46
C ALA A 147 -3.06 -8.65 -3.55
N CYS A 148 -3.74 -8.61 -4.71
CA CYS A 148 -4.94 -9.40 -4.96
C CYS A 148 -4.67 -10.90 -4.82
N LEU A 149 -3.64 -11.41 -5.53
CA LEU A 149 -3.28 -12.83 -5.49
C LEU A 149 -2.83 -13.30 -4.11
N CYS A 150 -2.27 -12.42 -3.30
CA CYS A 150 -1.80 -12.81 -1.97
C CYS A 150 -2.88 -12.77 -0.89
N PHE A 151 -3.88 -11.90 -1.01
CA PHE A 151 -4.85 -11.66 0.07
C PHE A 151 -6.25 -12.27 -0.17
N TRP A 152 -6.60 -12.75 -1.37
CA TRP A 152 -7.93 -13.33 -1.64
C TRP A 152 -8.27 -14.52 -0.71
N VAL A 153 -7.29 -15.32 -0.32
CA VAL A 153 -7.48 -16.48 0.55
C VAL A 153 -8.06 -16.09 1.91
N GLN A 154 -7.63 -14.94 2.45
CA GLN A 154 -8.13 -14.45 3.74
C GLN A 154 -9.63 -14.15 3.69
N PHE A 155 -10.11 -13.60 2.57
CA PHE A 155 -11.53 -13.33 2.35
C PHE A 155 -12.32 -14.59 2.00
N ALA A 156 -11.71 -15.56 1.32
CA ALA A 156 -12.38 -16.81 0.95
C ALA A 156 -12.65 -17.71 2.16
N ARG A 157 -11.86 -17.58 3.24
CA ARG A 157 -11.98 -18.38 4.47
C ARG A 157 -12.83 -17.73 5.57
N MET A 158 -13.34 -16.52 5.35
CA MET A 158 -14.28 -15.86 6.27
C MET A 158 -15.70 -16.42 6.12
#